data_e085bcc1ca656f97fd868acb87986468
#
_entry.id   e085bcc1ca656f97fd868acb87986468
#
_cell.length_a   1.000
_cell.length_b   1.000
_cell.length_c   1.000
_cell.angle_alpha   90.00
_cell.angle_beta   90.00
_cell.angle_gamma   90.00
#
_symmetry.space_group_name_H-M   'P 1'
#
loop_
_entity.id
_entity.type
_entity.pdbx_description
1 polymer ?
#
loop_
_entity_poly.entity_id
_entity_poly.type
_entity_poly.pdbx_seq_one_letter_code
_entity_poly.pdbx_strand_id
1 'polypeptide(L)'
;MNRILAVDDDQDILEVLQLILEDSGYQVNTLSDGHLLFEKLNEELPDLILMDIMLNGLDGRDLCKNVKLNMRTHDIPVIMISASHNVSDVLKQECAPDDFLAKPFDINTLLIKIQRQLAA
;
A
#
# COMPACT_ATOMS: atom_id res chain seq x y z
N MET A 1 16.45 -5.66 6.44
CA MET A 1 15.89 -5.14 5.18
C MET A 1 14.38 -5.12 5.31
N ASN A 2 13.76 -3.97 5.06
CA ASN A 2 12.31 -3.83 5.19
C ASN A 2 11.58 -4.44 4.00
N ARG A 3 10.44 -5.03 4.26
CA ARG A 3 9.61 -5.71 3.28
C ARG A 3 8.36 -4.89 2.98
N ILE A 4 8.11 -4.68 1.69
CA ILE A 4 6.95 -3.91 1.21
C ILE A 4 6.07 -4.82 0.38
N LEU A 5 4.76 -4.79 0.65
CA LEU A 5 3.76 -5.45 -0.18
C LEU A 5 3.06 -4.38 -1.02
N ALA A 6 3.15 -4.50 -2.34
CA ALA A 6 2.48 -3.59 -3.26
C ALA A 6 1.25 -4.29 -3.87
N VAL A 7 0.08 -3.67 -3.72
CA VAL A 7 -1.20 -4.21 -4.19
C VAL A 7 -1.79 -3.27 -5.23
N ASP A 8 -1.91 -3.72 -6.47
CA ASP A 8 -2.45 -2.94 -7.58
C ASP A 8 -2.91 -3.92 -8.66
N ASP A 9 -4.05 -3.68 -9.28
CA ASP A 9 -4.54 -4.55 -10.35
C ASP A 9 -3.83 -4.30 -11.69
N ASP A 10 -3.03 -3.24 -11.80
CA ASP A 10 -2.22 -2.93 -12.97
C ASP A 10 -0.83 -3.55 -12.84
N GLN A 11 -0.58 -4.59 -13.60
CA GLN A 11 0.69 -5.33 -13.54
C GLN A 11 1.89 -4.45 -13.93
N ASP A 12 1.70 -3.50 -14.84
CA ASP A 12 2.78 -2.61 -15.26
C ASP A 12 3.22 -1.69 -14.10
N ILE A 13 2.26 -1.19 -13.33
CA ILE A 13 2.56 -0.38 -12.14
C ILE A 13 3.29 -1.22 -11.11
N LEU A 14 2.88 -2.46 -10.87
CA LEU A 14 3.56 -3.35 -9.93
C LEU A 14 5.01 -3.60 -10.33
N GLU A 15 5.27 -3.80 -11.63
CA GLU A 15 6.64 -3.99 -12.11
C GLU A 15 7.51 -2.76 -11.88
N VAL A 16 6.97 -1.57 -12.16
CA VAL A 16 7.69 -0.31 -11.93
C VAL A 16 7.97 -0.09 -10.45
N LEU A 17 6.97 -0.32 -9.60
CA LEU A 17 7.16 -0.20 -8.15
C LEU A 17 8.21 -1.17 -7.64
N GLN A 18 8.20 -2.41 -8.12
CA GLN A 18 9.17 -3.40 -7.70
C GLN A 18 10.59 -2.96 -8.06
N LEU A 19 10.81 -2.48 -9.29
CA LEU A 19 12.12 -2.00 -9.71
C LEU A 19 12.63 -0.84 -8.85
N ILE A 20 11.77 0.16 -8.64
CA ILE A 20 12.13 1.36 -7.88
C ILE A 20 12.46 1.01 -6.44
N LEU A 21 11.64 0.19 -5.81
CA LEU A 21 11.78 -0.11 -4.39
C LEU A 21 12.93 -1.09 -4.12
N GLU A 22 13.13 -2.07 -4.98
CA GLU A 22 14.29 -2.96 -4.86
C GLU A 22 15.60 -2.23 -5.06
N ASP A 23 15.62 -1.28 -6.01
CA ASP A 23 16.79 -0.42 -6.23
C ASP A 23 17.12 0.43 -5.00
N SER A 24 16.11 0.76 -4.22
CA SER A 24 16.24 1.54 -2.98
C SER A 24 16.58 0.68 -1.75
N GLY A 25 16.72 -0.63 -1.91
CA GLY A 25 17.14 -1.53 -0.83
C GLY A 25 16.02 -2.25 -0.10
N TYR A 26 14.78 -2.17 -0.56
CA TYR A 26 13.66 -2.89 0.03
C TYR A 26 13.46 -4.26 -0.59
N GLN A 27 12.89 -5.19 0.19
CA GLN A 27 12.33 -6.42 -0.37
C GLN A 27 10.88 -6.14 -0.77
N VAL A 28 10.48 -6.57 -1.97
CA VAL A 28 9.17 -6.25 -2.51
C VAL A 28 8.43 -7.52 -2.91
N ASN A 29 7.21 -7.66 -2.41
CA ASN A 29 6.25 -8.63 -2.92
C ASN A 29 5.14 -7.85 -3.61
N THR A 30 4.62 -8.37 -4.71
CA THR A 30 3.52 -7.75 -5.44
C THR A 30 2.29 -8.62 -5.41
N LEU A 31 1.12 -8.00 -5.47
CA LEU A 31 -0.17 -8.69 -5.46
C LEU A 31 -1.11 -7.96 -6.41
N SER A 32 -1.54 -8.65 -7.46
CA SER A 32 -2.43 -8.05 -8.47
C SER A 32 -3.92 -8.27 -8.19
N ASP A 33 -4.25 -9.10 -7.21
CA ASP A 33 -5.63 -9.41 -6.84
C ASP A 33 -5.86 -9.11 -5.36
N GLY A 34 -6.64 -8.07 -5.07
CA GLY A 34 -6.94 -7.67 -3.70
C GLY A 34 -7.71 -8.72 -2.90
N HIS A 35 -8.41 -9.64 -3.57
CA HIS A 35 -9.11 -10.74 -2.88
C HIS A 35 -8.15 -11.67 -2.14
N LEU A 36 -6.88 -11.71 -2.55
CA LEU A 36 -5.87 -12.58 -1.96
C LEU A 36 -5.05 -11.89 -0.86
N LEU A 37 -5.40 -10.64 -0.52
CA LEU A 37 -4.61 -9.85 0.43
C LEU A 37 -4.42 -10.56 1.76
N PHE A 38 -5.49 -11.05 2.38
CA PHE A 38 -5.40 -11.66 3.71
C PHE A 38 -4.72 -13.02 3.68
N GLU A 39 -4.83 -13.77 2.60
CA GLU A 39 -4.03 -14.98 2.42
C GLU A 39 -2.54 -14.65 2.39
N LYS A 40 -2.18 -13.60 1.66
CA LYS A 40 -0.79 -13.16 1.58
C LYS A 40 -0.27 -12.69 2.92
N LEU A 41 -1.07 -11.93 3.67
CA LEU A 41 -0.71 -11.45 5.00
C LEU A 41 -0.56 -12.60 6.00
N ASN A 42 -1.33 -13.68 5.85
CA ASN A 42 -1.20 -14.86 6.69
C ASN A 42 0.10 -15.63 6.43
N GLU A 43 0.59 -15.60 5.20
CA GLU A 43 1.87 -16.23 4.86
C GLU A 43 3.05 -15.45 5.45
N GLU A 44 3.04 -14.14 5.29
CA GLU A 44 4.16 -13.31 5.69
C GLU A 44 3.71 -11.87 5.88
N LEU A 45 4.00 -11.29 7.03
CA LEU A 45 3.64 -9.90 7.32
C LEU A 45 4.70 -8.95 6.74
N PRO A 46 4.27 -7.97 5.91
CA PRO A 46 5.19 -6.93 5.44
C PRO A 46 5.41 -5.87 6.51
N ASP A 47 6.40 -5.03 6.28
CA ASP A 47 6.64 -3.85 7.13
C ASP A 47 5.81 -2.65 6.67
N LEU A 48 5.33 -2.67 5.44
CA LEU A 48 4.52 -1.59 4.87
C LEU A 48 3.70 -2.13 3.69
N ILE A 49 2.49 -1.60 3.52
CA ILE A 49 1.62 -1.93 2.39
C ILE A 49 1.41 -0.68 1.54
N LEU A 50 1.68 -0.80 0.24
CA LEU A 50 1.25 0.17 -0.77
C LEU A 50 0.02 -0.40 -1.45
N MET A 51 -1.08 0.34 -1.48
CA MET A 51 -2.35 -0.20 -1.98
C MET A 51 -3.10 0.81 -2.82
N ASP A 52 -3.49 0.41 -4.03
CA ASP A 52 -4.38 1.21 -4.87
C ASP A 52 -5.80 1.20 -4.28
N ILE A 53 -6.53 2.28 -4.47
CA ILE A 53 -7.94 2.36 -4.08
C ILE A 53 -8.80 1.54 -5.03
N MET A 54 -8.53 1.62 -6.33
CA MET A 54 -9.33 0.92 -7.36
C MET A 54 -8.70 -0.42 -7.68
N LEU A 55 -9.25 -1.48 -7.12
CA LEU A 55 -8.72 -2.84 -7.25
C LEU A 55 -9.73 -3.78 -7.92
N ASN A 56 -9.95 -3.61 -9.21
CA ASN A 56 -10.72 -4.53 -10.05
C ASN A 56 -11.96 -5.13 -9.35
N GLY A 57 -12.91 -4.28 -9.02
CA GLY A 57 -14.14 -4.67 -8.32
C GLY A 57 -14.07 -4.61 -6.80
N LEU A 58 -12.90 -4.28 -6.23
CA LEU A 58 -12.74 -4.05 -4.81
C LEU A 58 -12.34 -2.62 -4.55
N ASP A 59 -12.77 -2.11 -3.40
CA ASP A 59 -12.35 -0.80 -2.91
C ASP A 59 -11.20 -0.99 -1.92
N GLY A 60 -10.01 -0.46 -2.26
CA GLY A 60 -8.84 -0.56 -1.39
C GLY A 60 -9.06 0.08 -0.03
N ARG A 61 -9.99 1.05 0.08
CA ARG A 61 -10.32 1.66 1.37
C ARG A 61 -10.94 0.65 2.32
N ASP A 62 -11.78 -0.24 1.80
CA ASP A 62 -12.38 -1.32 2.61
C ASP A 62 -11.31 -2.32 3.07
N LEU A 63 -10.37 -2.65 2.18
CA LEU A 63 -9.26 -3.52 2.53
C LEU A 63 -8.36 -2.88 3.59
N CYS A 64 -8.08 -1.59 3.46
CA CYS A 64 -7.30 -0.85 4.45
C CYS A 64 -7.99 -0.88 5.82
N LYS A 65 -9.29 -0.64 5.85
CA LYS A 65 -10.08 -0.71 7.08
C LYS A 65 -9.95 -2.08 7.74
N ASN A 66 -10.06 -3.15 6.96
CA ASN A 66 -9.93 -4.50 7.47
C ASN A 66 -8.52 -4.78 8.02
N VAL A 67 -7.49 -4.27 7.37
CA VAL A 67 -6.11 -4.36 7.87
C VAL A 67 -5.99 -3.67 9.22
N LYS A 68 -6.57 -2.48 9.35
CA LYS A 68 -6.47 -1.68 10.58
C LYS A 68 -7.31 -2.23 11.73
N LEU A 69 -8.35 -3.02 11.43
CA LEU A 69 -9.18 -3.65 12.45
C LEU A 69 -8.65 -5.00 12.92
N ASN A 70 -7.70 -5.58 12.22
CA ASN A 70 -7.15 -6.90 12.54
C ASN A 70 -5.95 -6.75 13.48
N MET A 71 -5.97 -7.47 14.60
CA MET A 71 -4.92 -7.37 15.64
C MET A 71 -3.53 -7.72 15.13
N ARG A 72 -3.41 -8.61 14.14
CA ARG A 72 -2.11 -8.99 13.57
C ARG A 72 -1.53 -7.92 12.64
N THR A 73 -2.38 -7.09 12.05
CA THR A 73 -1.99 -6.20 10.96
C THR A 73 -2.21 -4.73 11.24
N HIS A 74 -2.88 -4.37 12.36
CA HIS A 74 -3.26 -2.97 12.61
C HIS A 74 -2.07 -2.01 12.70
N ASP A 75 -0.89 -2.50 13.08
CA ASP A 75 0.31 -1.67 13.19
C ASP A 75 1.08 -1.53 11.88
N ILE A 76 0.71 -2.28 10.84
CA ILE A 76 1.39 -2.17 9.55
C ILE A 76 0.97 -0.86 8.88
N PRO A 77 1.91 0.04 8.57
CA PRO A 77 1.56 1.26 7.87
C PRO A 77 1.05 0.97 6.47
N VAL A 78 -0.01 1.68 6.07
CA VAL A 78 -0.63 1.56 4.76
C VAL A 78 -0.57 2.91 4.06
N ILE A 79 0.00 2.94 2.87
CA ILE A 79 -0.01 4.11 1.98
C ILE A 79 -0.96 3.80 0.83
N MET A 80 -2.03 4.59 0.71
CA MET A 80 -2.98 4.44 -0.40
C MET A 80 -2.51 5.24 -1.60
N ILE A 81 -2.68 4.68 -2.79
CA ILE A 81 -2.30 5.34 -4.05
C ILE A 81 -3.54 5.42 -4.93
N SER A 82 -3.84 6.61 -5.48
CA SER A 82 -5.01 6.76 -6.35
C SER A 82 -4.88 7.90 -7.34
N ALA A 83 -5.49 7.71 -8.52
CA ALA A 83 -5.49 8.69 -9.59
C ALA A 83 -6.51 9.81 -9.40
N SER A 84 -7.61 9.58 -8.68
CA SER A 84 -8.77 10.47 -8.79
C SER A 84 -9.51 10.77 -7.50
N HIS A 85 -9.00 10.38 -6.34
CA HIS A 85 -9.74 10.58 -5.09
C HIS A 85 -9.27 11.80 -4.33
N ASN A 86 -10.21 12.42 -3.62
CA ASN A 86 -9.91 13.52 -2.73
C ASN A 86 -9.16 12.97 -1.50
N VAL A 87 -7.93 13.44 -1.30
CA VAL A 87 -7.08 13.02 -0.19
C VAL A 87 -7.76 13.22 1.16
N SER A 88 -8.45 14.36 1.34
CA SER A 88 -9.08 14.64 2.62
C SER A 88 -10.23 13.68 2.96
N ASP A 89 -10.95 13.18 1.97
CA ASP A 89 -12.00 12.19 2.19
C ASP A 89 -11.43 10.84 2.59
N VAL A 90 -10.32 10.45 1.96
CA VAL A 90 -9.63 9.19 2.29
C VAL A 90 -9.07 9.22 3.70
N LEU A 91 -8.44 10.33 4.09
CA LEU A 91 -7.79 10.46 5.40
C LEU A 91 -8.77 10.67 6.55
N LYS A 92 -10.01 11.08 6.25
CA LYS A 92 -11.04 11.32 7.29
C LYS A 92 -11.86 10.09 7.63
N GLN A 93 -11.77 9.01 6.84
CA GLN A 93 -12.55 7.81 7.11
C GLN A 93 -12.06 7.11 8.38
N GLU A 94 -12.95 6.34 9.01
CA GLU A 94 -12.58 5.47 10.12
C GLU A 94 -11.57 4.43 9.64
N CYS A 95 -10.54 4.17 10.46
CA CYS A 95 -9.45 3.24 10.11
C CYS A 95 -8.73 3.66 8.81
N ALA A 96 -8.47 4.95 8.71
CA ALA A 96 -7.81 5.55 7.54
C ALA A 96 -6.39 5.02 7.32
N PRO A 97 -5.87 5.11 6.09
CA PRO A 97 -4.47 4.79 5.83
C PRO A 97 -3.55 5.78 6.56
N ASP A 98 -2.30 5.40 6.71
CA ASP A 98 -1.29 6.23 7.37
C ASP A 98 -0.82 7.37 6.48
N ASP A 99 -0.91 7.20 5.17
CA ASP A 99 -0.56 8.24 4.20
C ASP A 99 -1.27 7.99 2.88
N PHE A 100 -1.18 8.94 1.98
CA PHE A 100 -1.83 8.91 0.67
C PHE A 100 -0.88 9.47 -0.39
N LEU A 101 -0.94 8.92 -1.60
CA LEU A 101 -0.14 9.37 -2.73
C LEU A 101 -1.00 9.43 -3.99
N ALA A 102 -1.06 10.61 -4.63
CA ALA A 102 -1.84 10.79 -5.86
C ALA A 102 -1.05 10.29 -7.07
N LYS A 103 -1.74 9.67 -8.02
CA LYS A 103 -1.17 9.31 -9.33
C LYS A 103 -1.39 10.46 -10.32
N PRO A 104 -0.47 10.73 -11.23
CA PRO A 104 0.88 10.15 -11.30
C PRO A 104 1.73 10.67 -10.14
N PHE A 105 2.52 9.79 -9.55
CA PHE A 105 3.33 10.15 -8.40
C PHE A 105 4.79 10.38 -8.80
N ASP A 106 5.46 11.25 -8.03
CA ASP A 106 6.89 11.45 -8.12
C ASP A 106 7.61 10.37 -7.33
N ILE A 107 8.65 9.77 -7.90
CA ILE A 107 9.40 8.68 -7.26
C ILE A 107 10.00 9.13 -5.94
N ASN A 108 10.57 10.33 -5.89
CA ASN A 108 11.17 10.85 -4.65
C ASN A 108 10.13 11.04 -3.56
N THR A 109 8.94 11.53 -3.93
CA THR A 109 7.84 11.69 -2.97
C THR A 109 7.42 10.33 -2.40
N LEU A 110 7.30 9.32 -3.24
CA LEU A 110 6.98 7.96 -2.82
C LEU A 110 8.01 7.44 -1.81
N LEU A 111 9.29 7.56 -2.14
CA LEU A 111 10.37 7.06 -1.28
C LEU A 111 10.42 7.79 0.06
N ILE A 112 10.19 9.10 0.06
CA ILE A 112 10.15 9.90 1.30
C ILE A 112 8.99 9.44 2.19
N LYS A 113 7.80 9.22 1.62
CA LYS A 113 6.65 8.76 2.40
C LYS A 113 6.88 7.38 3.00
N ILE A 114 7.49 6.48 2.24
CA ILE A 114 7.84 5.15 2.73
C ILE A 114 8.84 5.25 3.89
N GLN A 115 9.88 6.04 3.73
CA GLN A 115 10.90 6.23 4.77
C GLN A 115 10.28 6.77 6.07
N ARG A 116 9.37 7.73 5.96
CA ARG A 116 8.69 8.31 7.13
C ARG A 116 7.88 7.26 7.89
N GLN A 117 7.15 6.42 7.17
CA GLN A 117 6.32 5.40 7.81
C GLN A 117 7.17 4.30 8.44
N LEU A 118 8.26 3.92 7.82
CA LEU A 118 9.14 2.87 8.36
C LEU A 118 10.02 3.35 9.52
N ALA A 119 10.25 4.65 9.63
CA ALA A 119 11.03 5.23 10.71
C ALA A 119 10.21 5.50 11.98
N ALA A 120 8.88 5.47 11.86
CA ALA A 120 8.00 5.81 12.98
C ALA A 120 7.93 4.69 14.02
#